data_63cb6c3018cd2bf3a848b0ab02e763a4
#
_entry.id   63cb6c3018cd2bf3a848b0ab02e763a4
#
_cell.length_a   1.000
_cell.length_b   1.000
_cell.length_c   1.000
_cell.angle_alpha   90.00
_cell.angle_beta   90.00
_cell.angle_gamma   90.00
#
_symmetry.space_group_name_H-M   'P 1'
#
loop_
_entity.id
_entity.type
_entity.pdbx_description
1 polymer ?
#
loop_
_entity_poly.entity_id
_entity_poly.type
_entity_poly.pdbx_seq_one_letter_code
_entity_poly.pdbx_strand_id
1 'polypeptide(L)'
;GFWQCKLRYQTQDELLNVAREYKKRGLPISVIVIDYFHWPLQGDWKFDEKYWPDPDAMIQELKEMGIELMVSIWPTVDYRSENFQEMKEKGYLIRTDRGFRIVMDFQGNTVHYDATNPAAREYVWQKAKKNYYDKGIKVFWLDEAEPEYSVYDFDNYRYHMGPNVQVGNIYPALYA
;
A
#
# COMPACT_ATOMS: atom_id res chain seq x y z
N GLY A 1 10.55 13.48 -15.36
CA GLY A 1 11.25 14.19 -14.31
C GLY A 1 11.99 13.26 -13.37
N PHE A 2 12.73 13.83 -12.43
CA PHE A 2 13.44 13.05 -11.42
C PHE A 2 12.48 12.67 -10.26
N TRP A 3 12.51 11.41 -9.86
CA TRP A 3 11.76 10.86 -8.75
C TRP A 3 12.72 10.51 -7.61
N GLN A 4 12.57 11.18 -6.48
CA GLN A 4 13.38 10.93 -5.29
C GLN A 4 12.67 9.89 -4.41
N CYS A 5 13.31 8.75 -4.27
CA CYS A 5 12.91 7.70 -3.34
C CYS A 5 14.07 7.38 -2.40
N LYS A 6 13.74 6.94 -1.21
CA LYS A 6 14.66 6.35 -0.24
C LYS A 6 13.96 5.14 0.37
N LEU A 7 14.69 4.09 0.60
CA LEU A 7 14.25 2.95 1.37
C LEU A 7 14.62 3.19 2.85
N ARG A 8 13.82 3.83 3.64
CA ARG A 8 12.58 4.58 3.44
C ARG A 8 12.65 5.88 4.24
N TYR A 9 11.84 6.87 3.94
CA TYR A 9 11.62 8.00 4.86
C TYR A 9 10.80 7.51 6.04
N GLN A 10 11.26 7.80 7.25
CA GLN A 10 10.61 7.32 8.47
C GLN A 10 9.64 8.35 9.07
N THR A 11 9.85 9.63 8.78
CA THR A 11 9.03 10.72 9.31
C THR A 11 8.70 11.75 8.25
N GLN A 12 7.63 12.50 8.50
CA GLN A 12 7.23 13.65 7.71
C GLN A 12 8.35 14.69 7.58
N ASP A 13 9.01 15.02 8.69
CA ASP A 13 10.08 16.02 8.70
C ASP A 13 11.30 15.59 7.89
N GLU A 14 11.66 14.30 7.94
CA GLU A 14 12.76 13.77 7.14
C GLU A 14 12.47 13.96 5.65
N LEU A 15 11.28 13.62 5.20
CA LEU A 15 10.86 13.77 3.81
C LEU A 15 10.85 15.23 3.36
N LEU A 16 10.21 16.10 4.15
CA LEU A 16 10.13 17.53 3.84
C LEU A 16 11.52 18.19 3.81
N ASN A 17 12.43 17.82 4.70
CA ASN A 17 13.79 18.33 4.69
C ASN A 17 14.54 17.97 3.40
N VAL A 18 14.34 16.77 2.87
CA VAL A 18 14.92 16.38 1.59
C VAL A 18 14.33 17.21 0.45
N ALA A 19 13.02 17.36 0.39
CA ALA A 19 12.37 18.19 -0.63
C ALA A 19 12.85 19.65 -0.60
N ARG A 20 12.94 20.24 0.58
CA ARG A 20 13.46 21.61 0.80
C ARG A 20 14.91 21.75 0.35
N GLU A 21 15.78 20.75 0.60
CA GLU A 21 17.18 20.77 0.17
C GLU A 21 17.31 20.70 -1.35
N TYR A 22 16.49 19.92 -2.05
CA TYR A 22 16.45 19.93 -3.51
C TYR A 22 16.14 21.33 -4.05
N LYS A 23 15.12 22.00 -3.50
CA LYS A 23 14.74 23.34 -3.91
C LYS A 23 15.83 24.37 -3.58
N LYS A 24 16.38 24.33 -2.39
CA LYS A 24 17.46 25.23 -1.96
C LYS A 24 18.70 25.14 -2.85
N ARG A 25 19.02 23.95 -3.34
CA ARG A 25 20.18 23.70 -4.25
C ARG A 25 19.84 23.94 -5.71
N GLY A 26 18.62 24.31 -6.06
CA GLY A 26 18.19 24.47 -7.45
C GLY A 26 18.17 23.17 -8.26
N LEU A 27 18.10 22.03 -7.59
CA LEU A 27 18.05 20.71 -8.24
C LEU A 27 16.62 20.38 -8.68
N PRO A 28 16.43 19.87 -9.90
CA PRO A 28 15.12 19.48 -10.39
C PRO A 28 14.63 18.22 -9.68
N ILE A 29 13.37 18.24 -9.22
CA ILE A 29 12.67 17.11 -8.66
C ILE A 29 11.19 17.22 -9.05
N SER A 30 10.59 16.12 -9.52
CA SER A 30 9.19 16.07 -9.93
C SER A 30 8.32 15.29 -8.97
N VAL A 31 8.85 14.21 -8.40
CA VAL A 31 8.13 13.33 -7.48
C VAL A 31 9.01 13.00 -6.28
N ILE A 32 8.42 12.97 -5.09
CA ILE A 32 9.03 12.36 -3.91
C ILE A 32 8.16 11.19 -3.45
N VAL A 33 8.79 10.08 -3.06
CA VAL A 33 8.10 8.82 -2.77
C VAL A 33 8.15 8.50 -1.29
N ILE A 34 6.99 8.25 -0.71
CA ILE A 34 6.88 7.59 0.60
C ILE A 34 6.75 6.08 0.34
N ASP A 35 7.80 5.35 0.68
CA ASP A 35 7.87 3.91 0.53
C ASP A 35 7.10 3.19 1.65
N TYR A 36 7.18 1.87 1.72
CA TYR A 36 6.42 1.03 2.66
C TYR A 36 6.57 1.44 4.13
N PHE A 37 5.70 0.89 4.98
CA PHE A 37 5.64 1.14 6.44
C PHE A 37 5.52 2.61 6.87
N HIS A 38 4.80 3.41 6.09
CA HIS A 38 4.24 4.68 6.55
C HIS A 38 2.87 4.52 7.23
N TRP A 39 2.34 3.31 7.21
CA TRP A 39 1.09 2.88 7.86
C TRP A 39 1.36 2.27 9.25
N PRO A 40 0.38 2.25 10.17
CA PRO A 40 0.50 1.57 11.46
C PRO A 40 0.72 0.06 11.31
N LEU A 41 -0.09 -0.58 10.46
CA LEU A 41 0.01 -1.99 10.08
C LEU A 41 -0.28 -2.15 8.59
N GLN A 42 0.29 -3.20 8.00
CA GLN A 42 -0.05 -3.58 6.62
C GLN A 42 -1.57 -3.80 6.50
N GLY A 43 -2.19 -3.21 5.48
CA GLY A 43 -3.63 -3.28 5.28
C GLY A 43 -4.44 -2.18 5.95
N ASP A 44 -3.82 -1.27 6.70
CA ASP A 44 -4.53 -0.09 7.23
C ASP A 44 -4.68 1.02 6.18
N TRP A 45 -3.80 1.06 5.19
CA TRP A 45 -3.80 2.02 4.06
C TRP A 45 -4.07 3.46 4.50
N LYS A 46 -3.33 3.91 5.52
CA LYS A 46 -3.37 5.27 6.07
C LYS A 46 -2.03 5.64 6.67
N PHE A 47 -1.76 6.92 6.84
CA PHE A 47 -0.57 7.36 7.55
C PHE A 47 -0.62 6.98 9.03
N ASP A 48 0.54 6.58 9.59
CA ASP A 48 0.73 6.50 11.03
C ASP A 48 0.94 7.90 11.59
N GLU A 49 -0.04 8.41 12.34
CA GLU A 49 -0.06 9.76 12.89
C GLU A 49 1.15 10.06 13.78
N LYS A 50 1.77 9.05 14.36
CA LYS A 50 2.98 9.20 15.18
C LYS A 50 4.16 9.73 14.37
N TYR A 51 4.29 9.33 13.11
CA TYR A 51 5.43 9.67 12.25
C TYR A 51 5.06 10.65 11.14
N TRP A 52 3.76 10.73 10.83
CA TRP A 52 3.17 11.58 9.80
C TRP A 52 2.02 12.37 10.39
N PRO A 53 2.34 13.34 11.30
CA PRO A 53 1.33 13.99 12.14
C PRO A 53 0.40 14.95 11.38
N ASP A 54 0.85 15.52 10.27
CA ASP A 54 0.05 16.44 9.46
C ASP A 54 0.28 16.20 7.95
N PRO A 55 -0.31 15.14 7.40
CA PRO A 55 -0.16 14.85 5.97
C PRO A 55 -0.73 15.95 5.08
N ASP A 56 -1.78 16.64 5.51
CA ASP A 56 -2.42 17.67 4.70
C ASP A 56 -1.48 18.88 4.52
N ALA A 57 -0.81 19.34 5.59
CA ALA A 57 0.21 20.37 5.51
C ALA A 57 1.42 19.93 4.68
N MET A 58 1.87 18.69 4.84
CA MET A 58 2.97 18.12 4.05
C MET A 58 2.65 18.13 2.54
N ILE A 59 1.47 17.66 2.16
CA ILE A 59 1.04 17.61 0.76
C ILE A 59 0.96 19.03 0.18
N GLN A 60 0.42 19.97 0.95
CA GLN A 60 0.33 21.36 0.52
C GLN A 60 1.71 21.99 0.31
N GLU A 61 2.65 21.79 1.21
CA GLU A 61 4.02 22.29 1.08
C GLU A 61 4.74 21.71 -0.14
N LEU A 62 4.62 20.40 -0.37
CA LEU A 62 5.19 19.76 -1.55
C LEU A 62 4.60 20.33 -2.85
N LYS A 63 3.29 20.55 -2.88
CA LYS A 63 2.58 21.14 -4.01
C LYS A 63 3.07 22.56 -4.30
N GLU A 64 3.29 23.37 -3.27
CA GLU A 64 3.84 24.74 -3.41
C GLU A 64 5.27 24.70 -3.97
N MET A 65 6.03 23.67 -3.66
CA MET A 65 7.33 23.40 -4.26
C MET A 65 7.26 22.80 -5.68
N GLY A 66 6.06 22.49 -6.20
CA GLY A 66 5.89 21.83 -7.50
C GLY A 66 6.39 20.38 -7.50
N ILE A 67 6.22 19.67 -6.39
CA ILE A 67 6.62 18.28 -6.20
C ILE A 67 5.37 17.44 -5.98
N GLU A 68 5.18 16.40 -6.81
CA GLU A 68 4.12 15.41 -6.58
C GLU A 68 4.54 14.42 -5.49
N LEU A 69 3.60 14.06 -4.62
CA LEU A 69 3.81 13.01 -3.64
C LEU A 69 3.26 11.69 -4.16
N MET A 70 4.09 10.66 -4.14
CA MET A 70 3.71 9.27 -4.41
C MET A 70 3.77 8.46 -3.13
N VAL A 71 2.80 7.58 -2.91
CA VAL A 71 2.81 6.63 -1.79
C VAL A 71 2.82 5.19 -2.29
N SER A 72 3.57 4.34 -1.60
CA SER A 72 3.54 2.90 -1.83
C SER A 72 2.29 2.29 -1.20
N ILE A 73 1.65 1.37 -1.90
CA ILE A 73 0.51 0.57 -1.43
C ILE A 73 0.82 -0.90 -1.66
N TRP A 74 0.65 -1.70 -0.60
CA TRP A 74 0.78 -3.14 -0.63
C TRP A 74 -0.57 -3.83 -0.50
N PRO A 75 -0.76 -5.00 -1.11
CA PRO A 75 -2.01 -5.75 -1.00
C PRO A 75 -2.11 -6.57 0.28
N THR A 76 -1.08 -6.55 1.11
CA THR A 76 -0.97 -7.33 2.35
C THR A 76 -1.78 -6.73 3.48
N VAL A 77 -2.40 -7.60 4.28
CA VAL A 77 -3.24 -7.25 5.44
C VAL A 77 -2.75 -8.04 6.65
N ASP A 78 -2.21 -7.34 7.64
CA ASP A 78 -1.80 -7.94 8.94
C ASP A 78 -3.04 -8.39 9.72
N TYR A 79 -2.96 -9.50 10.42
CA TYR A 79 -4.06 -10.02 11.23
C TYR A 79 -4.52 -9.08 12.35
N ARG A 80 -3.68 -8.09 12.71
CA ARG A 80 -3.98 -7.04 13.68
C ARG A 80 -4.53 -5.76 13.06
N SER A 81 -4.49 -5.64 11.72
CA SER A 81 -5.01 -4.46 11.01
C SER A 81 -6.47 -4.19 11.39
N GLU A 82 -6.81 -2.92 11.50
CA GLU A 82 -8.19 -2.50 11.76
C GLU A 82 -9.20 -3.01 10.71
N ASN A 83 -8.71 -3.30 9.51
CA ASN A 83 -9.53 -3.77 8.39
C ASN A 83 -9.64 -5.30 8.31
N PHE A 84 -8.76 -6.06 8.99
CA PHE A 84 -8.66 -7.51 8.83
C PHE A 84 -9.97 -8.24 9.11
N GLN A 85 -10.59 -7.96 10.27
CA GLN A 85 -11.78 -8.71 10.68
C GLN A 85 -12.96 -8.50 9.72
N GLU A 86 -13.20 -7.25 9.31
CA GLU A 86 -14.25 -6.92 8.34
C GLU A 86 -13.97 -7.59 6.98
N MET A 87 -12.73 -7.52 6.49
CA MET A 87 -12.34 -8.13 5.21
C MET A 87 -12.48 -9.64 5.23
N LYS A 88 -12.13 -10.27 6.35
CA LYS A 88 -12.30 -11.71 6.57
C LYS A 88 -13.77 -12.12 6.51
N GLU A 89 -14.64 -11.41 7.22
CA GLU A 89 -16.09 -11.69 7.28
C GLU A 89 -16.76 -11.51 5.90
N LYS A 90 -16.30 -10.52 5.13
CA LYS A 90 -16.81 -10.26 3.78
C LYS A 90 -16.19 -11.14 2.68
N GLY A 91 -15.21 -11.98 3.02
CA GLY A 91 -14.53 -12.83 2.04
C GLY A 91 -13.64 -12.06 1.06
N TYR A 92 -13.00 -10.98 1.52
CA TYR A 92 -12.13 -10.11 0.72
C TYR A 92 -10.65 -10.51 0.74
N LEU A 93 -10.32 -11.54 1.50
CA LEU A 93 -8.96 -12.03 1.67
C LEU A 93 -8.75 -13.34 0.91
N ILE A 94 -7.54 -13.54 0.39
CA ILE A 94 -7.11 -14.84 -0.12
C ILE A 94 -7.18 -15.84 1.04
N ARG A 95 -7.68 -17.05 0.78
CA ARG A 95 -7.87 -18.09 1.77
C ARG A 95 -7.26 -19.40 1.32
N THR A 96 -7.26 -20.39 2.18
CA THR A 96 -7.03 -21.79 1.86
C THR A 96 -8.37 -22.55 1.89
N ASP A 97 -8.37 -23.83 1.53
CA ASP A 97 -9.57 -24.68 1.59
C ASP A 97 -10.19 -24.74 2.99
N ARG A 98 -9.37 -24.57 4.04
CA ARG A 98 -9.79 -24.69 5.44
C ARG A 98 -9.48 -23.47 6.29
N GLY A 99 -9.71 -22.27 5.75
CA GLY A 99 -9.55 -21.02 6.47
C GLY A 99 -8.47 -20.11 5.92
N PHE A 100 -7.78 -19.42 6.82
CA PHE A 100 -6.76 -18.44 6.47
C PHE A 100 -5.38 -18.92 6.94
N ARG A 101 -4.38 -18.54 6.19
CA ARG A 101 -2.98 -18.82 6.45
C ARG A 101 -2.16 -17.57 6.22
N ILE A 102 -1.07 -17.40 6.95
CA ILE A 102 -0.04 -16.42 6.62
C ILE A 102 0.49 -16.75 5.24
N VAL A 103 0.48 -15.77 4.34
CA VAL A 103 1.00 -15.92 2.97
C VAL A 103 2.28 -15.11 2.76
N MET A 104 2.49 -14.08 3.59
CA MET A 104 3.70 -13.28 3.63
C MET A 104 4.01 -12.91 5.08
N ASP A 105 5.25 -13.14 5.52
CA ASP A 105 5.72 -12.94 6.89
C ASP A 105 6.73 -11.78 7.02
N PHE A 106 6.81 -10.91 6.03
CA PHE A 106 7.71 -9.76 6.04
C PHE A 106 7.20 -8.66 7.00
N GLN A 107 7.88 -8.54 8.15
CA GLN A 107 7.56 -7.58 9.22
C GLN A 107 6.09 -7.61 9.69
N GLY A 108 5.49 -8.77 9.65
CA GLY A 108 4.11 -9.01 10.10
C GLY A 108 3.61 -10.36 9.63
N ASN A 109 2.51 -10.80 10.21
CA ASN A 109 1.80 -12.00 9.79
C ASN A 109 0.63 -11.57 8.89
N THR A 110 0.82 -11.67 7.58
CA THR A 110 -0.11 -11.09 6.63
C THR A 110 -0.76 -12.10 5.70
N VAL A 111 -1.90 -11.72 5.18
CA VAL A 111 -2.59 -12.34 4.06
C VAL A 111 -2.84 -11.26 3.00
N HIS A 112 -2.87 -11.62 1.74
CA HIS A 112 -3.21 -10.66 0.69
C HIS A 112 -4.72 -10.46 0.60
N TYR A 113 -5.18 -9.25 0.31
CA TYR A 113 -6.56 -9.10 -0.12
C TYR A 113 -6.75 -9.74 -1.49
N ASP A 114 -7.94 -10.20 -1.77
CA ASP A 114 -8.25 -10.89 -3.01
C ASP A 114 -8.59 -9.89 -4.13
N ALA A 115 -7.60 -9.50 -4.92
CA ALA A 115 -7.81 -8.60 -6.05
C ALA A 115 -8.68 -9.20 -7.16
N THR A 116 -8.92 -10.50 -7.16
CA THR A 116 -9.86 -11.11 -8.10
C THR A 116 -11.32 -10.87 -7.73
N ASN A 117 -11.58 -10.44 -6.48
CA ASN A 117 -12.91 -10.06 -6.00
C ASN A 117 -13.17 -8.58 -6.25
N PRO A 118 -14.12 -8.21 -7.12
CA PRO A 118 -14.43 -6.80 -7.40
C PRO A 118 -14.82 -6.00 -6.15
N ALA A 119 -15.53 -6.61 -5.21
CA ALA A 119 -15.93 -5.94 -3.98
C ALA A 119 -14.74 -5.70 -3.03
N ALA A 120 -13.74 -6.56 -3.06
CA ALA A 120 -12.50 -6.35 -2.30
C ALA A 120 -11.67 -5.21 -2.89
N ARG A 121 -11.56 -5.12 -4.24
CA ARG A 121 -10.91 -3.98 -4.91
C ARG A 121 -11.58 -2.65 -4.54
N GLU A 122 -12.90 -2.60 -4.62
CA GLU A 122 -13.66 -1.41 -4.25
C GLU A 122 -13.42 -1.03 -2.78
N TYR A 123 -13.42 -2.00 -1.87
CA TYR A 123 -13.15 -1.77 -0.46
C TYR A 123 -11.78 -1.13 -0.23
N VAL A 124 -10.73 -1.71 -0.83
CA VAL A 124 -9.36 -1.20 -0.71
C VAL A 124 -9.24 0.19 -1.35
N TRP A 125 -9.84 0.37 -2.53
CA TRP A 125 -9.88 1.68 -3.17
C TRP A 125 -10.54 2.75 -2.29
N GLN A 126 -11.66 2.46 -1.64
CA GLN A 126 -12.32 3.42 -0.76
C GLN A 126 -11.45 3.80 0.45
N LYS A 127 -10.65 2.86 0.98
CA LYS A 127 -9.66 3.17 2.04
C LYS A 127 -8.54 4.06 1.50
N ALA A 128 -7.93 3.68 0.39
CA ALA A 128 -6.88 4.47 -0.25
C ALA A 128 -7.39 5.85 -0.71
N LYS A 129 -8.60 5.89 -1.27
CA LYS A 129 -9.25 7.14 -1.69
C LYS A 129 -9.40 8.10 -0.52
N LYS A 130 -10.01 7.66 0.56
CA LYS A 130 -10.24 8.49 1.75
C LYS A 130 -8.93 8.98 2.38
N ASN A 131 -7.95 8.10 2.51
CA ASN A 131 -6.76 8.36 3.31
C ASN A 131 -5.62 9.02 2.53
N TYR A 132 -5.62 8.91 1.19
CA TYR A 132 -4.57 9.47 0.33
C TYR A 132 -5.13 10.33 -0.80
N TYR A 133 -6.00 9.76 -1.65
CA TYR A 133 -6.44 10.42 -2.87
C TYR A 133 -7.21 11.72 -2.60
N ASP A 134 -8.15 11.70 -1.66
CA ASP A 134 -8.95 12.87 -1.30
C ASP A 134 -8.13 13.95 -0.58
N LYS A 135 -6.99 13.58 0.02
CA LYS A 135 -6.01 14.51 0.58
C LYS A 135 -5.12 15.18 -0.47
N GLY A 136 -5.12 14.69 -1.70
CA GLY A 136 -4.37 15.28 -2.82
C GLY A 136 -3.27 14.40 -3.38
N ILE A 137 -3.03 13.21 -2.84
CA ILE A 137 -2.06 12.26 -3.39
C ILE A 137 -2.72 11.52 -4.57
N LYS A 138 -2.20 11.74 -5.77
CA LYS A 138 -2.78 11.21 -7.02
C LYS A 138 -1.95 10.12 -7.67
N VAL A 139 -0.77 9.83 -7.14
CA VAL A 139 0.19 8.89 -7.71
C VAL A 139 0.49 7.80 -6.67
N PHE A 140 0.35 6.55 -7.09
CA PHE A 140 0.53 5.38 -6.23
C PHE A 140 1.58 4.45 -6.81
N TRP A 141 2.43 3.90 -5.95
CA TRP A 141 3.32 2.79 -6.26
C TRP A 141 2.64 1.51 -5.77
N LEU A 142 2.08 0.74 -6.69
CA LEU A 142 1.38 -0.52 -6.40
C LEU A 142 2.42 -1.64 -6.35
N ASP A 143 2.90 -1.94 -5.15
CA ASP A 143 3.99 -2.86 -4.89
C ASP A 143 3.48 -4.20 -4.33
N GLU A 144 4.34 -5.23 -4.27
CA GLU A 144 4.01 -6.59 -3.80
C GLU A 144 2.87 -7.27 -4.59
N ALA A 145 2.70 -6.84 -5.84
CA ALA A 145 1.55 -7.18 -6.68
C ALA A 145 1.72 -8.47 -7.49
N GLU A 146 2.83 -9.19 -7.35
CA GLU A 146 3.11 -10.46 -8.03
C GLU A 146 2.02 -11.53 -7.88
N PRO A 147 1.31 -11.79 -6.73
CA PRO A 147 1.59 -11.39 -5.35
C PRO A 147 2.81 -12.11 -4.78
N GLU A 148 3.56 -11.44 -3.92
CA GLU A 148 4.72 -12.05 -3.27
C GLU A 148 4.29 -12.92 -2.10
N TYR A 149 4.45 -14.23 -2.27
CA TYR A 149 4.23 -15.19 -1.19
C TYR A 149 5.56 -15.63 -0.60
N SER A 150 5.75 -15.46 0.70
CA SER A 150 6.87 -16.09 1.42
C SER A 150 6.57 -17.53 1.81
N VAL A 151 5.29 -17.90 1.84
CA VAL A 151 4.83 -19.27 2.06
C VAL A 151 4.32 -19.86 0.74
N TYR A 152 5.11 -20.71 0.14
CA TYR A 152 4.78 -21.33 -1.15
C TYR A 152 3.85 -22.55 -0.96
N ASP A 153 2.55 -22.31 -1.07
CA ASP A 153 1.51 -23.33 -0.95
C ASP A 153 0.43 -23.12 -2.03
N PHE A 154 0.91 -23.01 -3.25
CA PHE A 154 0.09 -22.60 -4.39
C PHE A 154 -1.14 -23.45 -4.64
N ASP A 155 -1.09 -24.74 -4.32
CA ASP A 155 -2.22 -25.65 -4.51
C ASP A 155 -3.36 -25.37 -3.54
N ASN A 156 -3.07 -24.76 -2.38
CA ASN A 156 -4.05 -24.50 -1.34
C ASN A 156 -4.67 -23.11 -1.41
N TYR A 157 -4.05 -22.16 -2.10
CA TYR A 157 -4.61 -20.80 -2.16
C TYR A 157 -5.86 -20.75 -3.04
N ARG A 158 -6.87 -20.06 -2.53
CA ARG A 158 -8.17 -19.87 -3.17
C ARG A 158 -8.51 -18.41 -3.25
N TYR A 159 -8.77 -17.99 -4.46
CA TYR A 159 -9.26 -16.68 -4.83
C TYR A 159 -10.78 -16.71 -5.07
N HIS A 160 -11.38 -15.57 -5.19
CA HIS A 160 -12.77 -15.43 -5.62
C HIS A 160 -13.00 -16.07 -7.02
N MET A 161 -12.05 -15.88 -7.92
CA MET A 161 -12.11 -16.44 -9.28
C MET A 161 -11.79 -17.93 -9.36
N GLY A 162 -11.22 -18.55 -8.31
CA GLY A 162 -10.87 -19.96 -8.34
C GLY A 162 -9.54 -20.30 -7.66
N PRO A 163 -9.01 -21.50 -7.87
CA PRO A 163 -7.74 -21.91 -7.28
C PRO A 163 -6.55 -21.16 -7.89
N ASN A 164 -5.55 -20.87 -7.06
CA ASN A 164 -4.38 -20.11 -7.45
C ASN A 164 -3.65 -20.65 -8.68
N VAL A 165 -3.52 -21.96 -8.81
CA VAL A 165 -2.85 -22.60 -9.95
C VAL A 165 -3.52 -22.32 -11.30
N GLN A 166 -4.77 -21.88 -11.30
CA GLN A 166 -5.52 -21.53 -12.52
C GLN A 166 -5.60 -20.02 -12.75
N VAL A 167 -5.70 -19.22 -11.68
CA VAL A 167 -6.04 -17.79 -11.80
C VAL A 167 -5.00 -16.86 -11.19
N GLY A 168 -4.00 -17.35 -10.45
CA GLY A 168 -3.07 -16.50 -9.70
C GLY A 168 -2.34 -15.46 -10.55
N ASN A 169 -1.96 -15.82 -11.78
CA ASN A 169 -1.20 -14.94 -12.66
C ASN A 169 -1.98 -13.69 -13.15
N ILE A 170 -3.31 -13.65 -12.98
CA ILE A 170 -4.09 -12.45 -13.31
C ILE A 170 -4.08 -11.41 -12.18
N TYR A 171 -3.60 -11.79 -11.00
CA TYR A 171 -3.65 -10.94 -9.80
C TYR A 171 -3.05 -9.54 -10.03
N PRO A 172 -1.83 -9.39 -10.59
CA PRO A 172 -1.25 -8.07 -10.83
C PRO A 172 -2.12 -7.16 -11.69
N ALA A 173 -2.72 -7.72 -12.73
CA ALA A 173 -3.57 -6.98 -13.66
C ALA A 173 -4.91 -6.52 -13.04
N LEU A 174 -5.37 -7.18 -11.99
CA LEU A 174 -6.59 -6.83 -11.27
C LEU A 174 -6.32 -5.95 -10.04
N TYR A 175 -5.09 -5.99 -9.53
CA TYR A 175 -4.64 -5.12 -8.45
C TYR A 175 -4.41 -3.69 -8.94
N ALA A 176 -3.80 -3.52 -10.11
CA ALA A 176 -3.56 -2.24 -10.75
C ALA A 176 -4.84 -1.64 -11.35
#